data_c9ba814b86b68dd9bdf4ad3a90ce1823
#
_entry.id   c9ba814b86b68dd9bdf4ad3a90ce1823
#
_cell.length_a   1.000
_cell.length_b   1.000
_cell.length_c   1.000
_cell.angle_alpha   90.00
_cell.angle_beta   90.00
_cell.angle_gamma   90.00
#
_symmetry.space_group_name_H-M   'P 1'
#
loop_
_entity.id
_entity.type
_entity.pdbx_description
1 polymer ?
#
loop_
_entity_poly.entity_id
_entity_poly.type
_entity_poly.pdbx_seq_one_letter_code
_entity_poly.pdbx_strand_id
1 'polypeptide(L)'
;MVKISPRFCLGRLEEYKVETVPDADIIVNANETNWPLAKSLLNKLKGEIDSFAFNRYPPMHAESICQVLSAGLRVAPDKIIVGNGSSELLEKACYAFGGFGKKIAFPYPSFSMYETYALLADSTPAPYPLTKEGFVDAKAVINFCAQQHPALLIICNPNNPTGNYNPLPVMEDILKNVECPVIMDEAYMEFVDPNDKYATLSTLSLLGAYDNLLCLRTFSKAYGLAGMRVGYGTGSEELIKVMQ
;
A
#
# COMPACT_ATOMS: atom_id res chain seq x y z
N MET A 1 23.64 13.83 -32.31
CA MET A 1 22.70 13.82 -31.17
C MET A 1 22.64 12.39 -30.61
N VAL A 2 22.84 12.22 -29.32
CA VAL A 2 22.68 10.91 -28.67
C VAL A 2 21.19 10.58 -28.62
N LYS A 3 20.79 9.41 -29.14
CA LYS A 3 19.41 8.94 -29.09
C LYS A 3 19.17 8.35 -27.68
N ILE A 4 18.38 9.04 -26.85
CA ILE A 4 17.94 8.52 -25.56
C ILE A 4 16.82 7.51 -25.82
N SER A 5 17.02 6.26 -25.42
CA SER A 5 16.03 5.20 -25.59
C SER A 5 15.72 4.59 -24.20
N PRO A 6 14.58 4.92 -23.59
CA PRO A 6 14.15 4.32 -22.33
C PRO A 6 13.83 2.82 -22.54
N ARG A 7 13.68 2.09 -21.44
CA ARG A 7 13.18 0.70 -21.49
C ARG A 7 11.79 0.67 -22.17
N PHE A 8 11.49 -0.40 -22.90
CA PHE A 8 10.25 -0.53 -23.67
C PHE A 8 8.98 -0.32 -22.82
N CYS A 9 8.96 -0.85 -21.59
CA CYS A 9 7.84 -0.69 -20.66
C CYS A 9 7.54 0.77 -20.32
N LEU A 10 8.57 1.64 -20.25
CA LEU A 10 8.41 3.06 -19.92
C LEU A 10 7.74 3.85 -21.06
N GLY A 11 7.81 3.39 -22.31
CA GLY A 11 7.11 4.02 -23.43
C GLY A 11 5.58 3.85 -23.36
N ARG A 12 5.08 3.02 -22.47
CA ARG A 12 3.63 2.77 -22.21
C ARG A 12 3.10 3.56 -21.01
N LEU A 13 3.98 4.22 -20.24
CA LEU A 13 3.59 5.00 -19.07
C LEU A 13 3.16 6.40 -19.50
N GLU A 14 2.02 6.81 -19.01
CA GLU A 14 1.59 8.21 -19.00
C GLU A 14 2.11 8.89 -17.74
N GLU A 15 2.50 10.16 -17.87
CA GLU A 15 2.92 10.96 -16.72
C GLU A 15 1.76 11.11 -15.74
N TYR A 16 1.96 10.66 -14.50
CA TYR A 16 0.97 10.91 -13.44
C TYR A 16 0.93 12.39 -13.11
N LYS A 17 -0.17 13.04 -13.42
CA LYS A 17 -0.39 14.46 -13.14
C LYS A 17 -1.49 14.61 -12.09
N VAL A 18 -1.15 15.25 -10.99
CA VAL A 18 -2.16 15.78 -10.08
C VAL A 18 -2.50 17.16 -10.59
N GLU A 19 -3.73 17.34 -11.08
CA GLU A 19 -4.21 18.65 -11.48
C GLU A 19 -4.23 19.57 -10.25
N THR A 20 -3.47 20.66 -10.33
CA THR A 20 -3.55 21.75 -9.36
C THR A 20 -4.54 22.79 -9.93
N VAL A 21 -5.61 23.03 -9.19
CA VAL A 21 -6.55 24.13 -9.49
C VAL A 21 -6.24 25.24 -8.50
N PRO A 22 -5.50 26.31 -8.92
CA PRO A 22 -4.95 27.29 -7.98
C PRO A 22 -5.98 28.05 -7.16
N ASP A 23 -7.20 28.20 -7.68
CA ASP A 23 -8.27 29.02 -7.08
C ASP A 23 -9.46 28.19 -6.58
N ALA A 24 -9.26 26.90 -6.29
CA ALA A 24 -10.32 26.05 -5.76
C ALA A 24 -10.52 26.29 -4.27
N ASP A 25 -11.74 26.64 -3.86
CA ASP A 25 -12.12 26.77 -2.43
C ASP A 25 -12.11 25.42 -1.71
N ILE A 26 -12.32 24.33 -2.45
CA ILE A 26 -12.40 22.97 -1.92
C ILE A 26 -11.55 22.04 -2.80
N ILE A 27 -10.58 21.37 -2.20
CA ILE A 27 -9.69 20.43 -2.88
C ILE A 27 -10.00 19.00 -2.37
N VAL A 28 -10.47 18.12 -3.28
CA VAL A 28 -10.87 16.73 -2.95
C VAL A 28 -10.30 15.69 -3.93
N ASN A 29 -9.39 16.09 -4.81
CA ASN A 29 -8.87 15.28 -5.91
C ASN A 29 -7.81 14.24 -5.48
N ALA A 30 -7.20 14.39 -4.31
CA ALA A 30 -6.12 13.51 -3.81
C ALA A 30 -6.48 12.77 -2.50
N ASN A 31 -7.74 12.82 -2.06
CA ASN A 31 -8.19 12.24 -0.78
C ASN A 31 -7.32 12.69 0.40
N GLU A 32 -6.96 13.97 0.43
CA GLU A 32 -6.26 14.61 1.53
C GLU A 32 -7.25 15.16 2.57
N THR A 33 -6.79 15.31 3.81
CA THR A 33 -7.61 15.95 4.83
C THR A 33 -7.49 17.48 4.76
N ASN A 34 -8.63 18.17 4.94
CA ASN A 34 -8.66 19.63 5.04
C ASN A 34 -8.27 20.13 6.45
N TRP A 35 -8.08 19.24 7.41
CA TRP A 35 -7.76 19.60 8.78
C TRP A 35 -6.25 19.70 8.97
N PRO A 36 -5.74 20.86 9.41
CA PRO A 36 -4.31 21.00 9.72
C PRO A 36 -3.97 20.19 10.96
N LEU A 37 -2.67 19.86 11.08
CA LEU A 37 -2.14 19.18 12.24
C LEU A 37 -2.46 19.95 13.54
N ALA A 38 -2.84 19.25 14.60
CA ALA A 38 -3.10 19.86 15.90
C ALA A 38 -1.89 20.66 16.38
N LYS A 39 -2.11 21.87 16.90
CA LYS A 39 -1.03 22.76 17.37
C LYS A 39 -0.10 22.10 18.39
N SER A 40 -0.65 21.26 19.27
CA SER A 40 0.14 20.51 20.26
C SER A 40 1.12 19.54 19.62
N LEU A 41 0.70 18.84 18.57
CA LEU A 41 1.55 17.92 17.82
C LEU A 41 2.59 18.68 16.99
N LEU A 42 2.20 19.77 16.34
CA LEU A 42 3.12 20.63 15.61
C LEU A 42 4.22 21.20 16.52
N ASN A 43 3.89 21.60 17.74
CA ASN A 43 4.88 22.09 18.71
C ASN A 43 5.85 20.99 19.17
N LYS A 44 5.37 19.75 19.34
CA LYS A 44 6.25 18.59 19.60
C LYS A 44 7.22 18.36 18.45
N LEU A 45 6.73 18.35 17.21
CA LEU A 45 7.58 18.18 16.02
C LEU A 45 8.67 19.25 15.91
N LYS A 46 8.34 20.52 16.22
CA LYS A 46 9.35 21.59 16.26
C LYS A 46 10.44 21.33 17.29
N GLY A 47 10.07 20.85 18.48
CA GLY A 47 11.05 20.48 19.51
C GLY A 47 11.96 19.33 19.12
N GLU A 48 11.43 18.33 18.41
CA GLU A 48 12.22 17.20 17.88
C GLU A 48 13.21 17.65 16.79
N ILE A 49 12.83 18.61 15.95
CA ILE A 49 13.70 19.15 14.91
C ILE A 49 14.95 19.80 15.51
N ASP A 50 14.83 20.50 16.63
CA ASP A 50 15.95 21.19 17.30
C ASP A 50 17.04 20.21 17.79
N SER A 51 16.66 18.97 18.10
CA SER A 51 17.56 17.91 18.58
C SER A 51 17.97 16.90 17.50
N PHE A 52 17.39 16.98 16.30
CA PHE A 52 17.61 16.00 15.23
C PHE A 52 18.99 16.18 14.58
N ALA A 53 19.74 15.09 14.49
CA ALA A 53 21.08 15.09 13.91
C ALA A 53 21.01 14.95 12.37
N PHE A 54 20.68 16.03 11.67
CA PHE A 54 20.55 16.06 10.20
C PHE A 54 21.80 15.62 9.43
N ASN A 55 22.97 15.68 10.08
CA ASN A 55 24.26 15.31 9.50
C ASN A 55 24.62 13.83 9.70
N ARG A 56 23.69 13.00 10.19
CA ARG A 56 23.88 11.57 10.41
C ARG A 56 22.84 10.76 9.66
N TYR A 57 23.25 9.58 9.19
CA TYR A 57 22.30 8.62 8.65
C TYR A 57 21.36 8.11 9.75
N PRO A 58 20.05 8.00 9.47
CA PRO A 58 19.14 7.35 10.39
C PRO A 58 19.42 5.85 10.48
N PRO A 59 18.84 5.16 11.46
CA PRO A 59 18.84 3.69 11.49
C PRO A 59 18.33 3.09 10.18
N MET A 60 18.98 2.03 9.70
CA MET A 60 18.80 1.50 8.33
C MET A 60 17.38 1.04 8.03
N HIS A 61 16.71 0.43 9.01
CA HIS A 61 15.37 -0.14 8.87
C HIS A 61 14.30 0.63 9.67
N ALA A 62 14.56 1.91 10.00
CA ALA A 62 13.66 2.74 10.79
C ALA A 62 13.23 2.07 12.12
N GLU A 63 14.18 1.46 12.83
CA GLU A 63 13.95 0.60 13.99
C GLU A 63 13.09 1.26 15.07
N SER A 64 13.29 2.56 15.31
CA SER A 64 12.49 3.31 16.29
C SER A 64 10.99 3.38 15.91
N ILE A 65 10.70 3.57 14.61
CA ILE A 65 9.32 3.56 14.11
C ILE A 65 8.74 2.14 14.17
N CYS A 66 9.53 1.13 13.78
CA CYS A 66 9.12 -0.28 13.87
C CYS A 66 8.79 -0.68 15.31
N GLN A 67 9.56 -0.22 16.31
CA GLN A 67 9.28 -0.48 17.73
C GLN A 67 7.96 0.14 18.18
N VAL A 68 7.68 1.39 17.80
CA VAL A 68 6.42 2.08 18.14
C VAL A 68 5.23 1.35 17.48
N LEU A 69 5.36 1.01 16.19
CA LEU A 69 4.33 0.26 15.46
C LEU A 69 4.13 -1.14 16.06
N SER A 70 5.20 -1.84 16.40
CA SER A 70 5.18 -3.15 17.05
C SER A 70 4.35 -3.14 18.33
N ALA A 71 4.57 -2.16 19.19
CA ALA A 71 3.81 -2.01 20.44
C ALA A 71 2.31 -1.74 20.18
N GLY A 72 1.99 -0.90 19.19
CA GLY A 72 0.61 -0.56 18.83
C GLY A 72 -0.15 -1.68 18.13
N LEU A 73 0.52 -2.37 17.20
CA LEU A 73 -0.07 -3.41 16.35
C LEU A 73 0.02 -4.81 16.98
N ARG A 74 0.83 -5.00 18.02
CA ARG A 74 1.16 -6.30 18.63
C ARG A 74 1.78 -7.28 17.63
N VAL A 75 2.61 -6.76 16.74
CA VAL A 75 3.35 -7.50 15.72
C VAL A 75 4.84 -7.35 16.01
N ALA A 76 5.63 -8.41 15.87
CA ALA A 76 7.07 -8.35 16.10
C ALA A 76 7.77 -7.35 15.14
N PRO A 77 8.79 -6.60 15.57
CA PRO A 77 9.42 -5.55 14.76
C PRO A 77 10.01 -6.05 13.43
N ASP A 78 10.50 -7.28 13.38
CA ASP A 78 11.04 -7.96 12.19
C ASP A 78 9.97 -8.33 11.14
N LYS A 79 8.70 -8.21 11.51
CA LYS A 79 7.54 -8.36 10.63
C LYS A 79 6.98 -7.02 10.14
N ILE A 80 7.73 -5.94 10.33
CA ILE A 80 7.31 -4.57 9.95
C ILE A 80 8.36 -3.97 9.02
N ILE A 81 7.91 -3.36 7.94
CA ILE A 81 8.70 -2.54 7.05
C ILE A 81 8.10 -1.14 6.96
N VAL A 82 8.95 -0.12 6.97
CA VAL A 82 8.56 1.29 6.83
C VAL A 82 9.04 1.82 5.49
N GLY A 83 8.23 2.67 4.87
CA GLY A 83 8.55 3.28 3.58
C GLY A 83 8.10 4.73 3.48
N ASN A 84 8.52 5.39 2.41
CA ASN A 84 8.18 6.75 2.05
C ASN A 84 6.72 6.85 1.53
N GLY A 85 5.78 6.59 2.44
CA GLY A 85 4.39 6.26 2.15
C GLY A 85 4.21 4.79 1.76
N SER A 86 2.97 4.29 1.77
CA SER A 86 2.65 2.94 1.26
C SER A 86 2.98 2.79 -0.23
N SER A 87 3.08 3.89 -0.97
CA SER A 87 3.43 3.92 -2.39
C SER A 87 4.81 3.32 -2.67
N GLU A 88 5.83 3.66 -1.86
CA GLU A 88 7.17 3.05 -1.98
C GLU A 88 7.12 1.54 -1.71
N LEU A 89 6.32 1.11 -0.74
CA LEU A 89 6.20 -0.31 -0.41
C LEU A 89 5.46 -1.09 -1.50
N LEU A 90 4.46 -0.50 -2.15
CA LEU A 90 3.80 -1.07 -3.33
C LEU A 90 4.80 -1.22 -4.48
N GLU A 91 5.58 -0.18 -4.77
CA GLU A 91 6.60 -0.21 -5.79
C GLU A 91 7.68 -1.26 -5.49
N LYS A 92 8.21 -1.29 -4.26
CA LYS A 92 9.18 -2.30 -3.80
C LYS A 92 8.65 -3.72 -3.95
N ALA A 93 7.40 -3.97 -3.59
CA ALA A 93 6.79 -5.29 -3.76
C ALA A 93 6.67 -5.68 -5.25
N CYS A 94 6.31 -4.73 -6.12
CA CYS A 94 6.31 -4.97 -7.55
C CYS A 94 7.71 -5.32 -8.07
N TYR A 95 8.77 -4.66 -7.59
CA TYR A 95 10.16 -5.03 -7.95
C TYR A 95 10.60 -6.35 -7.35
N ALA A 96 10.22 -6.65 -6.11
CA ALA A 96 10.63 -7.86 -5.40
C ALA A 96 10.04 -9.14 -6.02
N PHE A 97 8.78 -9.09 -6.41
CA PHE A 97 8.03 -10.26 -6.89
C PHE A 97 7.81 -10.25 -8.40
N GLY A 98 7.77 -9.07 -9.04
CA GLY A 98 7.59 -8.88 -10.46
C GLY A 98 8.82 -9.19 -11.32
N GLY A 99 8.84 -8.62 -12.52
CA GLY A 99 9.93 -8.75 -13.49
C GLY A 99 9.46 -9.23 -14.85
N PHE A 100 10.39 -9.31 -15.80
CA PHE A 100 10.11 -9.74 -17.17
C PHE A 100 9.43 -11.11 -17.22
N GLY A 101 8.35 -11.20 -17.99
CA GLY A 101 7.55 -12.43 -18.14
C GLY A 101 6.62 -12.74 -16.96
N LYS A 102 6.65 -11.95 -15.88
CA LYS A 102 5.75 -12.09 -14.74
C LYS A 102 4.54 -11.16 -14.86
N LYS A 103 3.43 -11.53 -14.20
CA LYS A 103 2.22 -10.73 -14.13
C LYS A 103 2.00 -10.22 -12.71
N ILE A 104 1.49 -8.99 -12.61
CA ILE A 104 1.02 -8.42 -11.34
C ILE A 104 -0.49 -8.19 -11.48
N ALA A 105 -1.26 -8.87 -10.64
CA ALA A 105 -2.73 -8.79 -10.63
C ALA A 105 -3.19 -7.70 -9.66
N PHE A 106 -4.19 -6.92 -10.07
CA PHE A 106 -4.79 -5.85 -9.26
C PHE A 106 -6.25 -5.60 -9.67
N PRO A 107 -7.08 -5.01 -8.78
CA PRO A 107 -8.49 -4.77 -9.10
C PRO A 107 -8.68 -3.64 -10.13
N TYR A 108 -9.76 -3.71 -10.90
CA TYR A 108 -10.17 -2.64 -11.81
C TYR A 108 -11.69 -2.46 -11.78
N PRO A 109 -12.19 -1.19 -11.62
CA PRO A 109 -11.43 0.04 -11.41
C PRO A 109 -10.83 0.12 -10.00
N SER A 110 -9.58 0.63 -9.92
CA SER A 110 -8.89 0.83 -8.64
C SER A 110 -7.80 1.91 -8.76
N PHE A 111 -6.89 1.98 -7.78
CA PHE A 111 -5.82 2.97 -7.74
C PHE A 111 -4.88 2.80 -8.94
N SER A 112 -4.82 3.83 -9.79
CA SER A 112 -4.11 3.80 -11.09
C SER A 112 -2.62 3.47 -10.99
N MET A 113 -1.99 3.73 -9.83
CA MET A 113 -0.58 3.46 -9.64
C MET A 113 -0.22 1.97 -9.60
N TYR A 114 -1.18 1.06 -9.41
CA TYR A 114 -0.87 -0.38 -9.48
C TYR A 114 -0.37 -0.79 -10.87
N GLU A 115 -1.02 -0.29 -11.92
CA GLU A 115 -0.57 -0.51 -13.29
C GLU A 115 0.81 0.11 -13.52
N THR A 116 1.00 1.35 -13.06
CA THR A 116 2.28 2.05 -13.16
C THR A 116 3.42 1.27 -12.51
N TYR A 117 3.24 0.79 -11.28
CA TYR A 117 4.28 0.02 -10.58
C TYR A 117 4.54 -1.33 -11.23
N ALA A 118 3.50 -2.00 -11.76
CA ALA A 118 3.69 -3.24 -12.53
C ALA A 118 4.56 -2.99 -13.77
N LEU A 119 4.31 -1.92 -14.52
CA LEU A 119 5.11 -1.54 -15.68
C LEU A 119 6.53 -1.12 -15.31
N LEU A 120 6.72 -0.34 -14.22
CA LEU A 120 8.05 0.04 -13.73
C LEU A 120 8.88 -1.18 -13.33
N ALA A 121 8.24 -2.21 -12.78
CA ALA A 121 8.86 -3.49 -12.45
C ALA A 121 9.10 -4.41 -13.67
N ASP A 122 8.89 -3.92 -14.90
CA ASP A 122 9.00 -4.70 -16.14
C ASP A 122 8.07 -5.93 -16.18
N SER A 123 6.94 -5.83 -15.47
CA SER A 123 5.91 -6.88 -15.39
C SER A 123 4.75 -6.58 -16.33
N THR A 124 3.95 -7.59 -16.60
CA THR A 124 2.69 -7.44 -17.34
C THR A 124 1.56 -7.09 -16.36
N PRO A 125 0.91 -5.92 -16.50
CA PRO A 125 -0.30 -5.61 -15.75
C PRO A 125 -1.40 -6.63 -16.04
N ALA A 126 -2.06 -7.14 -15.00
CA ALA A 126 -3.13 -8.13 -15.10
C ALA A 126 -4.35 -7.68 -14.27
N PRO A 127 -5.12 -6.68 -14.75
CA PRO A 127 -6.28 -6.20 -14.03
C PRO A 127 -7.38 -7.25 -13.98
N TYR A 128 -7.99 -7.46 -12.79
CA TYR A 128 -9.18 -8.27 -12.63
C TYR A 128 -10.40 -7.39 -12.30
N PRO A 129 -11.61 -7.74 -12.80
CA PRO A 129 -12.79 -6.92 -12.59
C PRO A 129 -13.32 -7.03 -11.16
N LEU A 130 -13.83 -5.93 -10.63
CA LEU A 130 -14.73 -5.92 -9.48
C LEU A 130 -16.17 -6.28 -9.94
N THR A 131 -17.05 -6.58 -8.98
CA THR A 131 -18.49 -6.69 -9.25
C THR A 131 -19.05 -5.35 -9.74
N LYS A 132 -20.27 -5.36 -10.27
CA LYS A 132 -20.93 -4.11 -10.71
C LYS A 132 -21.10 -3.11 -9.56
N GLU A 133 -21.25 -3.62 -8.35
CA GLU A 133 -21.36 -2.83 -7.13
C GLU A 133 -20.02 -2.40 -6.54
N GLY A 134 -18.90 -2.81 -7.16
CA GLY A 134 -17.54 -2.41 -6.76
C GLY A 134 -16.91 -3.30 -5.67
N PHE A 135 -17.43 -4.49 -5.42
CA PHE A 135 -16.87 -5.44 -4.46
C PHE A 135 -15.92 -6.45 -5.11
N VAL A 136 -15.05 -7.04 -4.30
CA VAL A 136 -14.22 -8.18 -4.69
C VAL A 136 -15.05 -9.47 -4.65
N ASP A 137 -15.10 -10.21 -5.75
CA ASP A 137 -15.62 -11.57 -5.79
C ASP A 137 -14.47 -12.55 -5.58
N ALA A 138 -14.40 -13.17 -4.38
CA ALA A 138 -13.32 -14.09 -4.05
C ALA A 138 -13.16 -15.24 -5.05
N LYS A 139 -14.26 -15.86 -5.48
CA LYS A 139 -14.21 -16.97 -6.43
C LYS A 139 -13.69 -16.51 -7.80
N ALA A 140 -14.11 -15.33 -8.26
CA ALA A 140 -13.62 -14.77 -9.51
C ALA A 140 -12.12 -14.47 -9.44
N VAL A 141 -11.63 -13.88 -8.34
CA VAL A 141 -10.20 -13.59 -8.12
C VAL A 141 -9.37 -14.88 -8.03
N ILE A 142 -9.82 -15.87 -7.28
CA ILE A 142 -9.14 -17.17 -7.17
C ILE A 142 -9.02 -17.84 -8.54
N ASN A 143 -10.13 -17.89 -9.30
CA ASN A 143 -10.13 -18.45 -10.67
C ASN A 143 -9.22 -17.63 -11.61
N PHE A 144 -9.21 -16.31 -11.50
CA PHE A 144 -8.31 -15.44 -12.25
C PHE A 144 -6.84 -15.77 -11.94
N CYS A 145 -6.48 -15.90 -10.67
CA CYS A 145 -5.13 -16.27 -10.27
C CYS A 145 -4.72 -17.66 -10.76
N ALA A 146 -5.62 -18.64 -10.70
CA ALA A 146 -5.40 -19.99 -11.23
C ALA A 146 -5.16 -20.01 -12.74
N GLN A 147 -5.76 -19.09 -13.50
CA GLN A 147 -5.58 -18.99 -14.95
C GLN A 147 -4.39 -18.13 -15.36
N GLN A 148 -4.15 -17.03 -14.65
CA GLN A 148 -3.16 -16.03 -15.02
C GLN A 148 -1.78 -16.25 -14.36
N HIS A 149 -1.73 -17.03 -13.29
CA HIS A 149 -0.53 -17.31 -12.49
C HIS A 149 0.26 -16.03 -12.16
N PRO A 150 -0.36 -15.02 -11.49
CA PRO A 150 0.35 -13.80 -11.16
C PRO A 150 1.45 -14.07 -10.14
N ALA A 151 2.56 -13.35 -10.27
CA ALA A 151 3.65 -13.40 -9.30
C ALA A 151 3.35 -12.56 -8.04
N LEU A 152 2.38 -11.66 -8.14
CA LEU A 152 1.89 -10.80 -7.06
C LEU A 152 0.41 -10.48 -7.31
N LEU A 153 -0.41 -10.59 -6.26
CA LEU A 153 -1.80 -10.15 -6.25
C LEU A 153 -1.92 -8.92 -5.34
N ILE A 154 -2.53 -7.85 -5.83
CA ILE A 154 -2.86 -6.66 -5.05
C ILE A 154 -4.38 -6.61 -4.86
N ILE A 155 -4.83 -6.37 -3.64
CA ILE A 155 -6.23 -6.12 -3.28
C ILE A 155 -6.29 -4.81 -2.52
N CYS A 156 -7.14 -3.88 -2.97
CA CYS A 156 -7.38 -2.60 -2.31
C CYS A 156 -8.62 -2.71 -1.44
N ASN A 157 -8.48 -2.62 -0.12
CA ASN A 157 -9.60 -2.82 0.80
C ASN A 157 -9.51 -1.92 2.04
N PRO A 158 -10.33 -0.87 2.14
CA PRO A 158 -11.35 -0.40 1.18
C PRO A 158 -10.79 0.03 -0.17
N ASN A 159 -11.57 -0.21 -1.26
CA ASN A 159 -11.11 0.11 -2.59
C ASN A 159 -11.18 1.62 -2.90
N ASN A 160 -10.19 2.15 -3.53
CA ASN A 160 -10.19 3.49 -4.13
C ASN A 160 -10.33 3.35 -5.66
N PRO A 161 -11.34 3.95 -6.38
CA PRO A 161 -12.17 5.05 -5.86
C PRO A 161 -13.56 4.64 -5.33
N THR A 162 -13.93 3.35 -5.34
CA THR A 162 -15.33 2.94 -5.08
C THR A 162 -15.73 3.04 -3.61
N GLY A 163 -14.77 3.05 -2.68
CA GLY A 163 -15.00 3.13 -1.23
C GLY A 163 -15.54 1.84 -0.58
N ASN A 164 -15.70 0.77 -1.36
CA ASN A 164 -16.25 -0.49 -0.85
C ASN A 164 -15.26 -1.20 0.07
N TYR A 165 -15.76 -1.63 1.21
CA TYR A 165 -15.06 -2.52 2.13
C TYR A 165 -15.56 -3.96 1.95
N ASN A 166 -14.65 -4.88 1.78
CA ASN A 166 -14.92 -6.31 1.72
C ASN A 166 -14.56 -6.96 3.06
N PRO A 167 -15.46 -7.75 3.66
CA PRO A 167 -15.23 -8.32 4.98
C PRO A 167 -14.13 -9.39 4.99
N LEU A 168 -13.50 -9.60 6.16
CA LEU A 168 -12.38 -10.53 6.33
C LEU A 168 -12.60 -11.93 5.77
N PRO A 169 -13.79 -12.58 5.89
CA PRO A 169 -13.99 -13.91 5.29
C PRO A 169 -13.75 -13.97 3.78
N VAL A 170 -14.02 -12.87 3.06
CA VAL A 170 -13.74 -12.78 1.60
C VAL A 170 -12.23 -12.73 1.35
N MET A 171 -11.51 -11.94 2.16
CA MET A 171 -10.04 -11.83 2.07
C MET A 171 -9.36 -13.14 2.45
N GLU A 172 -9.86 -13.78 3.49
CA GLU A 172 -9.35 -15.06 3.99
C GLU A 172 -9.53 -16.18 2.96
N ASP A 173 -10.68 -16.24 2.26
CA ASP A 173 -10.93 -17.20 1.19
C ASP A 173 -9.91 -17.05 0.04
N ILE A 174 -9.58 -15.81 -0.33
CA ILE A 174 -8.55 -15.55 -1.34
C ILE A 174 -7.17 -16.00 -0.84
N LEU A 175 -6.77 -15.58 0.37
CA LEU A 175 -5.45 -15.91 0.94
C LEU A 175 -5.19 -17.42 1.02
N LYS A 176 -6.23 -18.20 1.32
CA LYS A 176 -6.18 -19.69 1.38
C LYS A 176 -5.98 -20.35 0.02
N ASN A 177 -6.46 -19.72 -1.05
CA ASN A 177 -6.60 -20.39 -2.35
C ASN A 177 -5.73 -19.80 -3.47
N VAL A 178 -4.82 -18.85 -3.13
CA VAL A 178 -3.84 -18.31 -4.08
C VAL A 178 -2.42 -18.68 -3.66
N GLU A 179 -1.56 -18.96 -4.64
CA GLU A 179 -0.19 -19.44 -4.42
C GLU A 179 0.87 -18.31 -4.48
N CYS A 180 0.45 -17.07 -4.72
CA CYS A 180 1.35 -15.92 -4.80
C CYS A 180 1.27 -15.04 -3.55
N PRO A 181 2.27 -14.17 -3.30
CA PRO A 181 2.16 -13.09 -2.32
C PRO A 181 0.95 -12.21 -2.61
N VAL A 182 0.25 -11.80 -1.55
CA VAL A 182 -0.94 -10.95 -1.63
C VAL A 182 -0.71 -9.68 -0.84
N ILE A 183 -0.76 -8.54 -1.53
CA ILE A 183 -0.81 -7.24 -0.88
C ILE A 183 -2.27 -6.89 -0.58
N MET A 184 -2.56 -6.63 0.70
CA MET A 184 -3.77 -5.94 1.13
C MET A 184 -3.44 -4.47 1.33
N ASP A 185 -3.79 -3.64 0.34
CA ASP A 185 -3.65 -2.19 0.46
C ASP A 185 -4.81 -1.64 1.27
N GLU A 186 -4.53 -1.38 2.53
CA GLU A 186 -5.47 -0.90 3.54
C GLU A 186 -5.28 0.60 3.83
N ALA A 187 -4.95 1.40 2.83
CA ALA A 187 -4.71 2.83 2.99
C ALA A 187 -5.91 3.61 3.56
N TYR A 188 -7.11 3.05 3.51
CA TYR A 188 -8.36 3.67 3.96
C TYR A 188 -9.07 2.90 5.07
N MET A 189 -8.42 1.93 5.70
CA MET A 189 -9.04 1.02 6.66
C MET A 189 -9.57 1.76 7.92
N GLU A 190 -8.89 2.81 8.36
CA GLU A 190 -9.32 3.60 9.51
C GLU A 190 -10.68 4.29 9.33
N PHE A 191 -11.17 4.38 8.09
CA PHE A 191 -12.49 4.97 7.78
C PHE A 191 -13.63 3.94 7.82
N VAL A 192 -13.34 2.64 7.89
CA VAL A 192 -14.38 1.58 7.95
C VAL A 192 -15.11 1.63 9.27
N ASP A 193 -14.39 1.64 10.37
CA ASP A 193 -14.91 1.87 11.72
C ASP A 193 -13.85 2.58 12.57
N PRO A 194 -14.04 3.86 12.87
CA PRO A 194 -13.11 4.62 13.70
C PRO A 194 -13.04 4.11 15.15
N ASN A 195 -13.94 3.23 15.58
CA ASN A 195 -13.96 2.62 16.90
C ASN A 195 -13.26 1.25 16.93
N ASP A 196 -12.84 0.71 15.79
CA ASP A 196 -12.10 -0.57 15.71
C ASP A 196 -10.65 -0.41 16.17
N LYS A 197 -10.49 -0.19 17.49
CA LYS A 197 -9.18 0.03 18.14
C LYS A 197 -8.20 -1.13 17.99
N TYR A 198 -8.68 -2.32 17.67
CA TYR A 198 -7.89 -3.54 17.62
C TYR A 198 -7.67 -4.05 16.20
N ALA A 199 -8.06 -3.25 15.21
CA ALA A 199 -8.00 -3.61 13.79
C ALA A 199 -8.67 -4.96 13.48
N THR A 200 -9.80 -5.26 14.13
CA THR A 200 -10.52 -6.54 13.99
C THR A 200 -11.16 -6.70 12.62
N LEU A 201 -11.36 -5.58 11.91
CA LEU A 201 -11.85 -5.54 10.53
C LEU A 201 -10.72 -5.59 9.49
N SER A 202 -9.48 -5.47 9.93
CA SER A 202 -8.28 -5.45 9.09
C SER A 202 -7.68 -6.83 8.91
N THR A 203 -7.04 -7.05 7.77
CA THR A 203 -6.22 -8.25 7.53
C THR A 203 -5.01 -8.35 8.46
N LEU A 204 -4.68 -7.30 9.22
CA LEU A 204 -3.73 -7.37 10.33
C LEU A 204 -4.10 -8.48 11.34
N SER A 205 -5.40 -8.75 11.54
CA SER A 205 -5.87 -9.83 12.41
C SER A 205 -5.57 -11.24 11.87
N LEU A 206 -5.23 -11.36 10.59
CA LEU A 206 -4.87 -12.60 9.91
C LEU A 206 -3.36 -12.84 9.83
N LEU A 207 -2.54 -11.89 10.32
CA LEU A 207 -1.08 -12.06 10.37
C LEU A 207 -0.69 -13.27 11.22
N GLY A 208 0.23 -14.08 10.70
CA GLY A 208 0.66 -15.32 11.33
C GLY A 208 -0.21 -16.55 10.99
N ALA A 209 -1.38 -16.35 10.38
CA ALA A 209 -2.18 -17.43 9.80
C ALA A 209 -1.85 -17.65 8.31
N TYR A 210 -1.37 -16.60 7.62
CA TYR A 210 -1.09 -16.61 6.18
C TYR A 210 0.28 -16.00 5.91
N ASP A 211 1.24 -16.80 5.50
CA ASP A 211 2.61 -16.37 5.20
C ASP A 211 2.71 -15.58 3.90
N ASN A 212 1.71 -15.69 3.01
CA ASN A 212 1.63 -14.93 1.76
C ASN A 212 0.97 -13.55 1.91
N LEU A 213 0.54 -13.14 3.12
CA LEU A 213 -0.10 -11.85 3.39
C LEU A 213 0.92 -10.75 3.67
N LEU A 214 0.81 -9.65 2.93
CA LEU A 214 1.45 -8.36 3.21
C LEU A 214 0.37 -7.28 3.34
N CYS A 215 0.11 -6.80 4.55
CA CYS A 215 -0.83 -5.71 4.81
C CYS A 215 -0.09 -4.36 4.75
N LEU A 216 -0.53 -3.44 3.90
CA LEU A 216 0.03 -2.09 3.79
C LEU A 216 -0.91 -1.05 4.38
N ARG A 217 -0.33 -0.08 5.10
CA ARG A 217 -1.00 1.05 5.73
C ARG A 217 -0.26 2.35 5.47
N THR A 218 -0.95 3.46 5.62
CA THR A 218 -0.37 4.80 5.41
C THR A 218 -0.81 5.79 6.47
N PHE A 219 0.06 6.72 6.83
CA PHE A 219 -0.30 7.88 7.64
C PHE A 219 -0.84 9.06 6.82
N SER A 220 -0.86 8.92 5.48
CA SER A 220 -1.25 10.01 4.57
C SER A 220 -2.75 10.35 4.63
N LYS A 221 -3.62 9.41 4.98
CA LYS A 221 -5.08 9.55 4.87
C LYS A 221 -5.71 9.90 6.22
N ALA A 222 -6.16 8.93 7.00
CA ALA A 222 -6.87 9.17 8.26
C ALA A 222 -6.06 9.98 9.30
N TYR A 223 -4.75 9.85 9.27
CA TYR A 223 -3.85 10.58 10.18
C TYR A 223 -3.49 11.99 9.71
N GLY A 224 -3.85 12.36 8.47
CA GLY A 224 -3.60 13.70 7.93
C GLY A 224 -2.13 14.05 7.73
N LEU A 225 -1.27 13.05 7.53
CA LEU A 225 0.19 13.20 7.43
C LEU A 225 0.72 12.96 6.01
N ALA A 226 -0.07 13.32 4.98
CA ALA A 226 0.29 13.10 3.59
C ALA A 226 1.68 13.69 3.25
N GLY A 227 1.99 14.89 3.75
CA GLY A 227 3.28 15.56 3.54
C GLY A 227 4.47 14.92 4.26
N MET A 228 4.25 14.09 5.29
CA MET A 228 5.32 13.40 6.03
C MET A 228 5.84 12.16 5.31
N ARG A 229 5.13 11.67 4.31
CA ARG A 229 5.54 10.52 3.51
C ARG A 229 5.87 9.27 4.35
N VAL A 230 5.02 8.87 5.28
CA VAL A 230 5.20 7.68 6.10
C VAL A 230 4.11 6.66 5.81
N GLY A 231 4.53 5.43 5.53
CA GLY A 231 3.69 4.26 5.41
C GLY A 231 4.41 3.05 5.99
N TYR A 232 3.67 2.00 6.24
CA TYR A 232 4.25 0.75 6.74
C TYR A 232 3.57 -0.47 6.14
N GLY A 233 4.29 -1.57 6.13
CA GLY A 233 3.80 -2.90 5.78
C GLY A 233 4.05 -3.88 6.90
N THR A 234 3.17 -4.86 7.04
CA THR A 234 3.33 -5.98 7.96
C THR A 234 3.04 -7.29 7.23
N GLY A 235 3.87 -8.29 7.47
CA GLY A 235 3.76 -9.58 6.80
C GLY A 235 4.55 -10.67 7.53
N SER A 236 4.76 -11.82 6.88
CA SER A 236 5.71 -12.81 7.38
C SER A 236 7.14 -12.25 7.34
N GLU A 237 8.00 -12.75 8.21
CA GLU A 237 9.42 -12.35 8.23
C GLU A 237 10.09 -12.54 6.87
N GLU A 238 9.73 -13.61 6.16
CA GLU A 238 10.26 -13.90 4.83
C GLU A 238 9.86 -12.84 3.80
N LEU A 239 8.57 -12.43 3.77
CA LEU A 239 8.12 -11.37 2.88
C LEU A 239 8.80 -10.04 3.19
N ILE A 240 8.92 -9.67 4.47
CA ILE A 240 9.57 -8.43 4.88
C ILE A 240 11.04 -8.44 4.48
N LYS A 241 11.75 -9.54 4.71
CA LYS A 241 13.17 -9.69 4.35
C LYS A 241 13.43 -9.58 2.85
N VAL A 242 12.52 -10.09 2.01
CA VAL A 242 12.63 -9.94 0.55
C VAL A 242 12.44 -8.50 0.10
N MET A 243 11.68 -7.69 0.85
CA MET A 243 11.37 -6.29 0.53
C MET A 243 12.36 -5.28 1.12
N GLN A 244 13.22 -5.64 2.06
CA GLN A 244 14.26 -4.79 2.63
C GLN A 244 15.45 -4.61 1.67
#